data_48c0f8e9d3013770238ce8094b26b6ed
#
_entry.id   48c0f8e9d3013770238ce8094b26b6ed
#
_cell.length_a   1.000
_cell.length_b   1.000
_cell.length_c   1.000
_cell.angle_alpha   90.00
_cell.angle_beta   90.00
_cell.angle_gamma   90.00
#
_symmetry.space_group_name_H-M   'P 1'
#
loop_
_entity.id
_entity.type
_entity.pdbx_description
1 polymer ?
#
loop_
_entity_poly.entity_id
_entity_poly.type
_entity_poly.pdbx_seq_one_letter_code
_entity_poly.pdbx_strand_id
1 'polypeptide(L)'
;MAGLYHPDIYKFEKPINSYWETTADTKNQYNKLKEDIHTNILVIGGGYTGISCALSLSKKYNEDVVLVEAGHIGWGSSARNAGFCCIPPAKMSVSKMFKKYGKEETKKFFKNT
;
A
#
# COMPACT_ATOMS: atom_id res chain seq x y z
N MET A 1 -13.06 13.89 25.28
CA MET A 1 -11.93 12.99 25.07
C MET A 1 -11.17 13.50 23.85
N ALA A 2 -9.88 13.80 23.97
CA ALA A 2 -9.05 14.07 22.79
C ALA A 2 -9.06 12.81 21.91
N GLY A 3 -9.39 12.94 20.63
CA GLY A 3 -9.37 11.82 19.71
C GLY A 3 -7.96 11.23 19.62
N LEU A 4 -7.86 9.92 19.44
CA LEU A 4 -6.58 9.21 19.30
C LEU A 4 -5.78 9.74 18.11
N TYR A 5 -6.45 10.32 17.12
CA TYR A 5 -5.87 10.81 15.88
C TYR A 5 -6.23 12.28 15.62
N HIS A 6 -5.34 12.97 14.90
CA HIS A 6 -5.60 14.34 14.47
C HIS A 6 -6.82 14.39 13.52
N PRO A 7 -7.74 15.36 13.65
CA PRO A 7 -8.95 15.43 12.82
C PRO A 7 -8.69 15.48 11.31
N ASP A 8 -7.55 16.01 10.90
CA ASP A 8 -7.20 16.11 9.47
C ASP A 8 -6.95 14.74 8.79
N ILE A 9 -6.76 13.67 9.57
CA ILE A 9 -6.61 12.31 9.00
C ILE A 9 -7.87 11.82 8.29
N TYR A 10 -9.01 12.41 8.59
CA TYR A 10 -10.30 12.07 7.98
C TYR A 10 -10.73 13.04 6.87
N LYS A 11 -9.91 14.02 6.54
CA LYS A 11 -10.18 14.99 5.47
C LYS A 11 -9.68 14.46 4.14
N PHE A 12 -10.30 13.41 3.65
CA PHE A 12 -9.89 12.69 2.44
C PHE A 12 -9.92 13.51 1.15
N GLU A 13 -10.71 14.59 1.13
CA GLU A 13 -10.83 15.48 -0.02
C GLU A 13 -9.77 16.58 -0.06
N LYS A 14 -9.01 16.75 1.03
CA LYS A 14 -7.97 17.78 1.11
C LYS A 14 -6.74 17.32 0.32
N PRO A 15 -6.33 18.06 -0.72
CA PRO A 15 -5.09 17.77 -1.43
C PRO A 15 -3.90 17.94 -0.47
N ILE A 16 -2.92 17.08 -0.57
CA ILE A 16 -1.78 17.05 0.36
C ILE A 16 -0.56 17.71 -0.25
N ASN A 17 -0.55 17.93 -1.57
CA ASN A 17 0.56 18.54 -2.29
C ASN A 17 1.91 17.86 -2.00
N SER A 18 1.89 16.52 -1.86
CA SER A 18 3.14 15.77 -1.76
C SER A 18 3.89 15.85 -3.11
N TYR A 19 5.20 15.76 -3.08
CA TYR A 19 6.01 15.75 -4.31
C TYR A 19 5.49 14.71 -5.31
N TRP A 20 5.20 13.51 -4.84
CA TRP A 20 4.72 12.42 -5.68
C TRP A 20 3.35 12.69 -6.30
N GLU A 21 2.45 13.28 -5.53
CA GLU A 21 1.12 13.65 -6.00
C GLU A 21 1.18 14.74 -7.08
N THR A 22 2.08 15.71 -6.93
CA THR A 22 2.26 16.79 -7.90
C THR A 22 2.96 16.35 -9.19
N THR A 23 3.69 15.27 -9.15
CA THR A 23 4.45 14.73 -10.30
C THR A 23 3.76 13.54 -10.98
N ALA A 24 2.77 12.94 -10.34
CA ALA A 24 2.02 11.82 -10.89
C ALA A 24 0.91 12.29 -11.83
N ASP A 25 0.68 11.57 -12.93
CA ASP A 25 -0.50 11.76 -13.77
C ASP A 25 -1.72 11.13 -13.08
N THR A 26 -2.48 11.95 -12.36
CA THR A 26 -3.65 11.54 -11.56
C THR A 26 -4.96 11.57 -12.37
N LYS A 27 -4.92 11.44 -13.67
CA LYS A 27 -6.11 11.54 -14.55
C LYS A 27 -7.16 10.46 -14.33
N ASN A 28 -6.83 9.37 -13.66
CA ASN A 28 -7.78 8.30 -13.38
C ASN A 28 -8.74 8.72 -12.27
N GLN A 29 -9.91 9.20 -12.65
CA GLN A 29 -11.02 9.44 -11.73
C GLN A 29 -11.84 8.15 -11.61
N TYR A 30 -11.95 7.63 -10.41
CA TYR A 30 -12.81 6.50 -10.10
C TYR A 30 -14.19 6.99 -9.65
N ASN A 31 -15.23 6.27 -10.03
CA ASN A 31 -16.59 6.61 -9.61
C ASN A 31 -16.76 6.40 -8.10
N LYS A 32 -17.48 7.31 -7.45
CA LYS A 32 -17.92 7.10 -6.07
C LYS A 32 -18.93 5.93 -6.04
N LEU A 33 -18.81 5.08 -5.05
CA LEU A 33 -19.81 4.05 -4.78
C LEU A 33 -21.11 4.75 -4.37
N LYS A 34 -22.19 4.54 -5.11
CA LYS A 34 -23.48 5.19 -4.90
C LYS A 34 -24.61 4.23 -4.54
N GLU A 35 -24.36 2.94 -4.71
CA GLU A 35 -25.34 1.87 -4.52
C GLU A 35 -24.69 0.62 -3.96
N ASP A 36 -25.48 -0.28 -3.45
CA ASP A 36 -25.00 -1.59 -3.02
C ASP A 36 -24.55 -2.41 -4.22
N ILE A 37 -23.39 -3.00 -4.09
CA ILE A 37 -22.81 -3.88 -5.12
C ILE A 37 -22.48 -5.24 -4.51
N HIS A 38 -22.49 -6.27 -5.35
CA HIS A 38 -22.03 -7.60 -4.99
C HIS A 38 -20.71 -7.90 -5.66
N THR A 39 -19.82 -8.54 -4.93
CA THR A 39 -18.51 -8.99 -5.43
C THR A 39 -18.08 -10.22 -4.63
N ASN A 40 -17.23 -11.06 -5.22
CA ASN A 40 -16.65 -12.19 -4.50
C ASN A 40 -15.66 -11.73 -3.43
N ILE A 41 -14.88 -10.70 -3.75
CA ILE A 41 -13.83 -10.19 -2.86
C ILE A 41 -13.87 -8.67 -2.80
N LEU A 42 -13.98 -8.14 -1.59
CA LEU A 42 -13.86 -6.71 -1.33
C LEU A 42 -12.50 -6.40 -0.72
N VAL A 43 -11.75 -5.49 -1.35
CA VAL A 43 -10.52 -4.93 -0.81
C VAL A 43 -10.77 -3.51 -0.35
N ILE A 44 -10.49 -3.21 0.92
CA ILE A 44 -10.69 -1.89 1.52
C ILE A 44 -9.32 -1.21 1.66
N GLY A 45 -9.16 -0.09 0.97
CA GLY A 45 -7.95 0.74 0.97
C GLY A 45 -7.13 0.64 -0.31
N GLY A 46 -6.92 1.77 -0.97
CA GLY A 46 -6.22 1.93 -2.25
C GLY A 46 -4.73 2.29 -2.10
N GLY A 47 -4.05 1.78 -1.07
CA GLY A 47 -2.60 1.86 -0.93
C GLY A 47 -1.88 0.71 -1.65
N TYR A 48 -0.55 0.64 -1.53
CA TYR A 48 0.27 -0.42 -2.16
C TYR A 48 -0.24 -1.83 -1.87
N THR A 49 -0.57 -2.12 -0.61
CA THR A 49 -1.04 -3.44 -0.20
C THR A 49 -2.37 -3.81 -0.86
N GLY A 50 -3.35 -2.91 -0.78
CA GLY A 50 -4.67 -3.16 -1.35
C GLY A 50 -4.64 -3.30 -2.87
N ILE A 51 -3.92 -2.41 -3.56
CA ILE A 51 -3.78 -2.48 -5.02
C ILE A 51 -3.07 -3.76 -5.44
N SER A 52 -1.96 -4.12 -4.79
CA SER A 52 -1.22 -5.35 -5.10
C SER A 52 -2.05 -6.60 -4.85
N CYS A 53 -2.84 -6.60 -3.77
CA CYS A 53 -3.75 -7.68 -3.45
C CYS A 53 -4.85 -7.82 -4.51
N ALA A 54 -5.57 -6.74 -4.80
CA ALA A 54 -6.66 -6.72 -5.79
C ALA A 54 -6.16 -7.14 -7.18
N LEU A 55 -5.00 -6.60 -7.60
CA LEU A 55 -4.39 -6.93 -8.87
C LEU A 55 -3.98 -8.41 -8.97
N SER A 56 -3.42 -8.96 -7.88
CA SER A 56 -3.02 -10.37 -7.84
C SER A 56 -4.23 -11.28 -7.89
N LEU A 57 -5.28 -10.98 -7.14
CA LEU A 57 -6.51 -11.75 -7.13
C LEU A 57 -7.20 -11.75 -8.49
N SER A 58 -7.33 -10.58 -9.09
CA SER A 58 -7.97 -10.45 -10.41
C SER A 58 -7.12 -11.10 -11.52
N LYS A 59 -5.81 -10.79 -11.61
CA LYS A 59 -5.00 -11.28 -12.73
C LYS A 59 -4.53 -12.73 -12.58
N LYS A 60 -4.16 -13.15 -11.37
CA LYS A 60 -3.55 -14.48 -11.16
C LYS A 60 -4.60 -15.54 -10.89
N TYR A 61 -5.69 -15.17 -10.22
CA TYR A 61 -6.73 -16.09 -9.79
C TYR A 61 -8.07 -15.89 -10.52
N ASN A 62 -8.14 -14.86 -11.39
CA ASN A 62 -9.34 -14.51 -12.16
C ASN A 62 -10.59 -14.31 -11.27
N GLU A 63 -10.39 -13.73 -10.08
CA GLU A 63 -11.46 -13.44 -9.14
C GLU A 63 -12.17 -12.13 -9.48
N ASP A 64 -13.46 -12.06 -9.14
CA ASP A 64 -14.22 -10.81 -9.15
C ASP A 64 -13.87 -10.00 -7.90
N VAL A 65 -13.16 -8.89 -8.10
CA VAL A 65 -12.61 -8.07 -7.02
C VAL A 65 -13.03 -6.63 -7.16
N VAL A 66 -13.62 -6.09 -6.11
CA VAL A 66 -13.85 -4.65 -5.98
C VAL A 66 -12.88 -4.08 -4.95
N LEU A 67 -12.23 -2.96 -5.31
CA LEU A 67 -11.42 -2.18 -4.38
C LEU A 67 -12.13 -0.85 -4.09
N VAL A 68 -12.30 -0.53 -2.81
CA VAL A 68 -12.84 0.74 -2.34
C VAL A 68 -11.80 1.54 -1.57
N GLU A 69 -11.79 2.85 -1.76
CA GLU A 69 -10.88 3.79 -1.11
C GLU A 69 -11.66 4.99 -0.60
N ALA A 70 -11.37 5.46 0.62
CA ALA A 70 -12.08 6.58 1.23
C ALA A 70 -11.72 7.94 0.61
N GLY A 71 -10.49 8.08 0.15
CA GLY A 71 -9.98 9.27 -0.54
C GLY A 71 -9.79 9.01 -2.03
N HIS A 72 -8.60 9.26 -2.52
CA HIS A 72 -8.14 8.84 -3.84
C HIS A 72 -7.08 7.74 -3.74
N ILE A 73 -6.87 7.01 -4.79
CA ILE A 73 -5.86 5.94 -4.79
C ILE A 73 -4.50 6.50 -4.38
N GLY A 74 -3.88 5.87 -3.40
CA GLY A 74 -2.60 6.33 -2.84
C GLY A 74 -2.70 7.47 -1.81
N TRP A 75 -3.90 7.98 -1.48
CA TRP A 75 -4.07 9.09 -0.53
C TRP A 75 -3.33 8.92 0.80
N GLY A 76 -3.20 7.69 1.28
CA GLY A 76 -2.48 7.35 2.51
C GLY A 76 -0.96 7.44 2.38
N SER A 77 -0.26 6.75 3.25
CA SER A 77 1.21 6.72 3.32
C SER A 77 1.89 6.21 2.05
N SER A 78 1.18 5.48 1.20
CA SER A 78 1.74 4.92 -0.03
C SER A 78 2.23 5.97 -1.02
N ALA A 79 1.59 7.15 -1.09
CA ALA A 79 2.03 8.25 -1.94
C ALA A 79 2.69 9.41 -1.14
N ARG A 80 3.03 9.19 0.12
CA ARG A 80 3.61 10.22 1.01
C ARG A 80 4.91 9.80 1.66
N ASN A 81 5.43 8.64 1.28
CA ASN A 81 6.72 8.17 1.76
C ASN A 81 7.85 8.71 0.89
N ALA A 82 9.09 8.52 1.31
CA ALA A 82 10.27 9.00 0.59
C ALA A 82 10.56 8.25 -0.72
N GLY A 83 9.80 7.21 -1.07
CA GLY A 83 9.95 6.43 -2.31
C GLY A 83 11.21 5.55 -2.34
N PHE A 84 11.86 5.33 -1.21
CA PHE A 84 13.01 4.45 -1.17
C PHE A 84 12.63 2.99 -1.37
N CYS A 85 13.19 2.38 -2.40
CA CYS A 85 13.16 0.93 -2.59
C CYS A 85 14.34 0.31 -1.81
N CYS A 86 14.17 0.18 -0.50
CA CYS A 86 15.21 -0.36 0.37
C CYS A 86 15.13 -1.88 0.45
N ILE A 87 16.28 -2.53 0.28
CA ILE A 87 16.45 -3.93 0.66
C ILE A 87 16.38 -3.99 2.20
N PRO A 88 15.82 -5.03 2.76
CA PRO A 88 15.04 -5.07 4.00
C PRO A 88 15.59 -4.35 5.22
N PRO A 89 14.73 -4.06 6.20
CA PRO A 89 14.95 -3.15 7.31
C PRO A 89 15.93 -3.67 8.37
N ALA A 90 16.82 -4.58 8.00
CA ALA A 90 17.85 -5.06 8.91
C ALA A 90 18.93 -3.98 9.08
N LYS A 91 19.04 -3.42 10.27
CA LYS A 91 20.19 -2.60 10.67
C LYS A 91 21.52 -3.38 10.59
N MET A 92 21.47 -4.66 10.23
CA MET A 92 22.60 -5.56 10.13
C MET A 92 22.95 -5.80 8.66
N SER A 93 24.22 -5.65 8.29
CA SER A 93 24.66 -5.97 6.93
C SER A 93 24.51 -7.46 6.63
N VAL A 94 24.28 -7.80 5.37
CA VAL A 94 24.13 -9.19 4.90
C VAL A 94 25.31 -10.08 5.35
N SER A 95 26.53 -9.54 5.30
CA SER A 95 27.73 -10.28 5.75
C SER A 95 27.71 -10.59 7.25
N LYS A 96 27.19 -9.68 8.08
CA LYS A 96 26.98 -9.93 9.51
C LYS A 96 25.87 -10.95 9.76
N MET A 97 24.82 -10.92 8.96
CA MET A 97 23.72 -11.91 9.01
C MET A 97 24.25 -13.31 8.65
N PHE A 98 25.05 -13.44 7.61
CA PHE A 98 25.67 -14.72 7.26
C PHE A 98 26.55 -15.27 8.40
N LYS A 99 27.33 -14.42 9.04
CA LYS A 99 28.17 -14.84 10.18
C LYS A 99 27.35 -15.26 11.41
N LYS A 100 26.25 -14.57 11.67
CA LYS A 100 25.44 -14.79 12.88
C LYS A 100 24.42 -15.91 12.75
N TYR A 101 23.76 -16.01 11.61
CA TYR A 101 22.61 -16.92 11.39
C TYR A 101 22.92 -18.02 10.37
N GLY A 102 24.06 -17.95 9.71
CA GLY A 102 24.40 -18.84 8.61
C GLY A 102 23.75 -18.44 7.29
N LYS A 103 24.27 -19.03 6.21
CA LYS A 103 23.88 -18.66 4.84
C LYS A 103 22.44 -19.05 4.53
N GLU A 104 22.00 -20.22 4.95
CA GLU A 104 20.67 -20.74 4.61
C GLU A 104 19.55 -19.97 5.33
N GLU A 105 19.69 -19.69 6.63
CA GLU A 105 18.69 -18.90 7.34
C GLU A 105 18.63 -17.44 6.87
N THR A 106 19.77 -16.87 6.51
CA THR A 106 19.81 -15.54 5.92
C THR A 106 19.11 -15.50 4.55
N LYS A 107 19.31 -16.51 3.71
CA LYS A 107 18.59 -16.63 2.43
C LYS A 107 17.08 -16.77 2.61
N LYS A 108 16.63 -17.59 3.58
CA LYS A 108 15.21 -17.74 3.91
C LYS A 108 14.60 -16.41 4.31
N PHE A 109 15.29 -15.63 5.14
CA PHE A 109 14.86 -14.28 5.52
C PHE A 109 14.59 -13.40 4.29
N PHE A 110 15.56 -13.29 3.38
CA PHE A 110 15.41 -12.48 2.17
C PHE A 110 14.43 -13.02 1.14
N LYS A 111 14.11 -14.30 1.18
CA LYS A 111 13.12 -14.91 0.29
C LYS A 111 11.68 -14.64 0.73
N ASN A 112 11.49 -14.39 2.03
CA ASN A 112 10.17 -14.21 2.66
C ASN A 112 9.86 -12.75 2.98
N THR A 113 10.74 -11.82 2.64
CA THR A 113 10.55 -10.36 2.74
C THR A 113 10.46 -9.74 1.36
#